data_d12966f4dcd42ffc97384f468fe75e51
#
_entry.id   d12966f4dcd42ffc97384f468fe75e51
#
_cell.length_a   1.000
_cell.length_b   1.000
_cell.length_c   1.000
_cell.angle_alpha   90.00
_cell.angle_beta   90.00
_cell.angle_gamma   90.00
#
_symmetry.space_group_name_H-M   'P 1'
#
loop_
_entity.id
_entity.type
_entity.pdbx_description
1 polymer ?
#
loop_
_entity_poly.entity_id
_entity_poly.type
_entity_poly.pdbx_seq_one_letter_code
_entity_poly.pdbx_strand_id
1 'polypeptide(L)'
;MALFGKPTLRLLNSSTVVAISGGLRLHIAFLLAGIAVSIPEYCAGALIIYSTYTLDRALECKEDLINKSELCGADKTTGIIACILSFLLGAFLLARDGIYFAPFFPFVIGYLYTHGVRIGPYTLKLKGSVGVKNIVIGITWGGTIALIVSRWCSSVVTVGIIFLFFAMKIFVTSCVNDFKDVKGDTAAGIKTLPACLGENLTKKVLILILIGLHCIMLYALFAKIIGDEWVILLFGLILTIAFLMVYSSSFEYKSQIYYRKLREFVISWEYVFSLALRAFIPG
;
A
#
# COMPACT_ATOMS: atom_id res chain seq x y z
N MET A 1 0.07 -34.64 -7.22
CA MET A 1 1.09 -33.82 -7.87
C MET A 1 0.76 -32.34 -7.60
N ALA A 2 1.50 -31.66 -6.71
CA ALA A 2 1.20 -30.24 -6.43
C ALA A 2 1.61 -29.45 -7.69
N LEU A 3 0.63 -28.79 -8.33
CA LEU A 3 0.84 -28.02 -9.58
C LEU A 3 1.90 -26.90 -9.41
N PHE A 4 2.16 -26.46 -8.18
CA PHE A 4 3.15 -25.41 -7.87
C PHE A 4 3.91 -25.76 -6.59
N GLY A 5 5.22 -25.49 -6.58
CA GLY A 5 6.02 -25.60 -5.36
C GLY A 5 5.53 -24.67 -4.24
N LYS A 6 5.78 -25.00 -2.97
CA LYS A 6 5.38 -24.17 -1.81
C LYS A 6 5.80 -22.69 -1.92
N PRO A 7 7.02 -22.33 -2.41
CA PRO A 7 7.42 -20.93 -2.57
C PRO A 7 6.56 -20.18 -3.60
N THR A 8 6.22 -20.80 -4.74
CA THR A 8 5.37 -20.18 -5.78
C THR A 8 3.96 -19.90 -5.25
N LEU A 9 3.35 -20.83 -4.54
CA LEU A 9 2.05 -20.60 -3.88
C LEU A 9 2.10 -19.47 -2.84
N ARG A 10 3.19 -19.36 -2.08
CA ARG A 10 3.38 -18.26 -1.13
C ARG A 10 3.48 -16.91 -1.83
N LEU A 11 4.21 -16.84 -2.94
CA LEU A 11 4.31 -15.64 -3.77
C LEU A 11 2.92 -15.17 -4.22
N LEU A 12 2.13 -16.06 -4.83
CA LEU A 12 0.81 -15.75 -5.33
C LEU A 12 -0.16 -15.36 -4.20
N ASN A 13 -0.21 -16.14 -3.12
CA ASN A 13 -1.10 -15.88 -1.99
C ASN A 13 -0.79 -14.56 -1.26
N SER A 14 0.50 -14.24 -1.07
CA SER A 14 0.88 -12.97 -0.45
C SER A 14 0.50 -11.77 -1.30
N SER A 15 0.56 -11.89 -2.64
CA SER A 15 0.07 -10.87 -3.58
C SER A 15 -1.45 -10.73 -3.53
N THR A 16 -2.18 -11.85 -3.39
CA THR A 16 -3.64 -11.86 -3.27
C THR A 16 -4.11 -11.10 -2.01
N VAL A 17 -3.48 -11.31 -0.86
CA VAL A 17 -3.83 -10.59 0.38
C VAL A 17 -3.68 -9.07 0.22
N VAL A 18 -2.58 -8.63 -0.40
CA VAL A 18 -2.34 -7.20 -0.66
C VAL A 18 -3.36 -6.64 -1.67
N ALA A 19 -3.72 -7.42 -2.70
CA ALA A 19 -4.70 -7.03 -3.69
C ALA A 19 -6.11 -6.85 -3.08
N ILE A 20 -6.55 -7.77 -2.24
CA ILE A 20 -7.82 -7.67 -1.51
C ILE A 20 -7.82 -6.40 -0.63
N SER A 21 -6.77 -6.20 0.16
CA SER A 21 -6.61 -4.97 0.96
C SER A 21 -6.67 -3.70 0.10
N GLY A 22 -6.08 -3.75 -1.10
CA GLY A 22 -6.12 -2.64 -2.04
C GLY A 22 -7.51 -2.37 -2.61
N GLY A 23 -8.28 -3.41 -2.96
CA GLY A 23 -9.67 -3.28 -3.38
C GLY A 23 -10.55 -2.66 -2.29
N LEU A 24 -10.33 -3.03 -1.01
CA LEU A 24 -11.03 -2.43 0.13
C LEU A 24 -10.65 -0.96 0.35
N ARG A 25 -9.38 -0.59 0.15
CA ARG A 25 -8.95 0.82 0.17
C ARG A 25 -9.66 1.63 -0.90
N LEU A 26 -9.77 1.08 -2.09
CA LEU A 26 -10.49 1.73 -3.18
C LEU A 26 -11.99 1.88 -2.84
N HIS A 27 -12.61 0.88 -2.22
CA HIS A 27 -13.99 0.99 -1.72
C HIS A 27 -14.14 2.14 -0.70
N ILE A 28 -13.24 2.23 0.29
CA ILE A 28 -13.23 3.34 1.24
C ILE A 28 -13.02 4.69 0.54
N ALA A 29 -12.18 4.74 -0.48
CA ALA A 29 -11.99 5.97 -1.26
C ALA A 29 -13.27 6.44 -1.94
N PHE A 30 -14.07 5.53 -2.49
CA PHE A 30 -15.37 5.84 -3.06
C PHE A 30 -16.39 6.28 -2.00
N LEU A 31 -16.40 5.65 -0.83
CA LEU A 31 -17.23 6.09 0.30
C LEU A 31 -16.87 7.52 0.74
N LEU A 32 -15.57 7.81 0.88
CA LEU A 32 -15.08 9.16 1.20
C LEU A 32 -15.43 10.18 0.09
N ALA A 33 -15.51 9.75 -1.15
CA ALA A 33 -15.96 10.61 -2.26
C ALA A 33 -17.49 10.77 -2.33
N GLY A 34 -18.25 10.02 -1.52
CA GLY A 34 -19.72 10.00 -1.58
C GLY A 34 -20.28 9.37 -2.85
N ILE A 35 -19.54 8.41 -3.43
CA ILE A 35 -19.86 7.80 -4.73
C ILE A 35 -20.17 6.31 -4.55
N ALA A 36 -21.28 5.87 -5.09
CA ALA A 36 -21.59 4.45 -5.23
C ALA A 36 -20.96 3.91 -6.52
N VAL A 37 -20.16 2.87 -6.39
CA VAL A 37 -19.45 2.24 -7.51
C VAL A 37 -19.70 0.74 -7.51
N SER A 38 -19.62 0.14 -8.68
CA SER A 38 -19.90 -1.27 -8.88
C SER A 38 -18.69 -2.17 -8.57
N ILE A 39 -18.94 -3.48 -8.41
CA ILE A 39 -17.91 -4.47 -8.08
C ILE A 39 -16.76 -4.54 -9.11
N PRO A 40 -16.98 -4.42 -10.44
CA PRO A 40 -15.90 -4.49 -11.41
C PRO A 40 -14.74 -3.52 -11.16
N GLU A 41 -15.01 -2.30 -10.69
CA GLU A 41 -13.98 -1.28 -10.43
C GLU A 41 -13.09 -1.65 -9.24
N TYR A 42 -13.67 -2.24 -8.20
CA TYR A 42 -12.90 -2.76 -7.07
C TYR A 42 -12.01 -3.94 -7.49
N CYS A 43 -12.57 -4.85 -8.32
CA CYS A 43 -11.81 -5.96 -8.88
C CYS A 43 -10.67 -5.46 -9.78
N ALA A 44 -10.94 -4.45 -10.62
CA ALA A 44 -9.93 -3.87 -11.49
C ALA A 44 -8.76 -3.26 -10.69
N GLY A 45 -9.05 -2.44 -9.68
CA GLY A 45 -8.03 -1.89 -8.78
C GLY A 45 -7.24 -2.98 -8.06
N ALA A 46 -7.92 -4.01 -7.53
CA ALA A 46 -7.27 -5.15 -6.90
C ALA A 46 -6.36 -5.92 -7.85
N LEU A 47 -6.76 -6.12 -9.12
CA LEU A 47 -5.96 -6.79 -10.14
C LEU A 47 -4.70 -6.01 -10.51
N ILE A 48 -4.76 -4.68 -10.61
CA ILE A 48 -3.58 -3.84 -10.85
C ILE A 48 -2.60 -3.93 -9.68
N ILE A 49 -3.10 -3.91 -8.44
CA ILE A 49 -2.28 -4.09 -7.25
C ILE A 49 -1.65 -5.48 -7.24
N TYR A 50 -2.44 -6.53 -7.51
CA TYR A 50 -1.95 -7.89 -7.61
C TYR A 50 -0.82 -8.03 -8.63
N SER A 51 -1.00 -7.47 -9.84
CA SER A 51 0.00 -7.55 -10.90
C SER A 51 1.31 -6.90 -10.48
N THR A 52 1.26 -5.70 -9.90
CA THR A 52 2.44 -4.94 -9.47
C THR A 52 3.21 -5.66 -8.36
N TYR A 53 2.51 -6.14 -7.33
CA TYR A 53 3.16 -6.87 -6.23
C TYR A 53 3.66 -8.26 -6.64
N THR A 54 2.98 -8.92 -7.58
CA THR A 54 3.43 -10.21 -8.11
C THR A 54 4.68 -10.03 -8.95
N LEU A 55 4.77 -8.96 -9.75
CA LEU A 55 5.98 -8.63 -10.51
C LEU A 55 7.15 -8.31 -9.57
N ASP A 56 6.94 -7.46 -8.57
CA ASP A 56 7.97 -7.12 -7.58
C ASP A 56 8.56 -8.37 -6.90
N ARG A 57 7.70 -9.31 -6.53
CA ARG A 57 8.12 -10.57 -5.90
C ARG A 57 8.75 -11.58 -6.88
N ALA A 58 8.38 -11.55 -8.15
CA ALA A 58 8.98 -12.40 -9.17
C ALA A 58 10.36 -11.90 -9.63
N LEU A 59 10.59 -10.58 -9.57
CA LEU A 59 11.86 -9.93 -9.87
C LEU A 59 12.67 -9.80 -8.57
N GLU A 60 13.34 -10.88 -8.15
CA GLU A 60 14.18 -10.90 -6.94
C GLU A 60 15.25 -9.80 -6.96
N CYS A 61 15.34 -9.03 -5.87
CA CYS A 61 16.41 -8.08 -5.57
C CYS A 61 17.38 -8.68 -4.54
N LYS A 62 18.57 -8.09 -4.39
CA LYS A 62 19.58 -8.56 -3.40
C LYS A 62 19.05 -8.53 -1.97
N GLU A 63 18.30 -7.50 -1.61
CA GLU A 63 17.64 -7.35 -0.31
C GLU A 63 16.58 -8.43 -0.04
N ASP A 64 15.91 -8.92 -1.09
CA ASP A 64 14.87 -9.94 -0.97
C ASP A 64 15.41 -11.31 -0.56
N LEU A 65 16.64 -11.62 -0.89
CA LEU A 65 17.30 -12.87 -0.45
C LEU A 65 17.41 -12.94 1.09
N ILE A 66 17.51 -11.77 1.75
CA ILE A 66 17.58 -11.67 3.22
C ILE A 66 16.18 -11.50 3.81
N ASN A 67 15.37 -10.58 3.23
CA ASN A 67 14.10 -10.16 3.80
C ASN A 67 12.93 -11.11 3.47
N LYS A 68 13.02 -11.84 2.35
CA LYS A 68 11.96 -12.72 1.81
C LYS A 68 12.47 -14.13 1.48
N SER A 69 13.32 -14.68 2.35
CA SER A 69 13.94 -16.00 2.14
C SER A 69 12.92 -17.14 1.87
N GLU A 70 11.67 -16.99 2.36
CA GLU A 70 10.59 -17.96 2.13
C GLU A 70 10.09 -17.99 0.68
N LEU A 71 10.46 -17.03 -0.16
CA LEU A 71 10.13 -16.98 -1.59
C LEU A 71 11.26 -17.55 -2.46
N CYS A 72 12.41 -17.89 -1.87
CA CYS A 72 13.52 -18.51 -2.61
C CYS A 72 13.06 -19.80 -3.30
N GLY A 73 13.36 -19.90 -4.62
CA GLY A 73 12.92 -21.03 -5.43
C GLY A 73 11.48 -20.95 -5.94
N ALA A 74 10.81 -19.79 -5.82
CA ALA A 74 9.55 -19.56 -6.51
C ALA A 74 9.76 -19.56 -8.03
N ASP A 75 8.78 -20.13 -8.75
CA ASP A 75 8.81 -20.12 -10.22
C ASP A 75 8.49 -18.71 -10.75
N LYS A 76 9.52 -18.03 -11.24
CA LYS A 76 9.44 -16.68 -11.79
C LYS A 76 8.52 -16.60 -13.01
N THR A 77 8.52 -17.63 -13.85
CA THR A 77 7.68 -17.68 -15.06
C THR A 77 6.22 -17.65 -14.70
N THR A 78 5.79 -18.48 -13.73
CA THR A 78 4.43 -18.47 -13.20
C THR A 78 4.06 -17.11 -12.62
N GLY A 79 4.97 -16.45 -11.86
CA GLY A 79 4.76 -15.11 -11.32
C GLY A 79 4.56 -14.06 -12.42
N ILE A 80 5.39 -14.08 -13.47
CA ILE A 80 5.29 -13.15 -14.60
C ILE A 80 3.99 -13.37 -15.40
N ILE A 81 3.61 -14.61 -15.65
CA ILE A 81 2.34 -14.93 -16.34
C ILE A 81 1.15 -14.41 -15.53
N ALA A 82 1.13 -14.69 -14.23
CA ALA A 82 0.08 -14.21 -13.34
C ALA A 82 0.01 -12.67 -13.30
N CYS A 83 1.17 -11.99 -13.30
CA CYS A 83 1.26 -10.53 -13.41
C CYS A 83 0.64 -10.03 -14.72
N ILE A 84 1.03 -10.58 -15.87
CA ILE A 84 0.55 -10.14 -17.18
C ILE A 84 -0.97 -10.33 -17.29
N LEU A 85 -1.48 -11.51 -16.94
CA LEU A 85 -2.91 -11.81 -17.03
C LEU A 85 -3.74 -10.89 -16.12
N SER A 86 -3.31 -10.69 -14.88
CA SER A 86 -4.02 -9.80 -13.96
C SER A 86 -3.93 -8.34 -14.39
N PHE A 87 -2.79 -7.89 -14.93
CA PHE A 87 -2.63 -6.56 -15.48
C PHE A 87 -3.59 -6.32 -16.67
N LEU A 88 -3.58 -7.23 -17.65
CA LEU A 88 -4.42 -7.08 -18.85
C LEU A 88 -5.91 -7.04 -18.48
N LEU A 89 -6.35 -7.93 -17.58
CA LEU A 89 -7.74 -7.95 -17.13
C LEU A 89 -8.10 -6.68 -16.35
N GLY A 90 -7.27 -6.25 -15.40
CA GLY A 90 -7.48 -5.02 -14.63
C GLY A 90 -7.48 -3.77 -15.51
N ALA A 91 -6.53 -3.67 -16.44
CA ALA A 91 -6.45 -2.55 -17.38
C ALA A 91 -7.65 -2.53 -18.34
N PHE A 92 -8.11 -3.69 -18.83
CA PHE A 92 -9.31 -3.79 -19.64
C PHE A 92 -10.57 -3.30 -18.91
N LEU A 93 -10.77 -3.73 -17.65
CA LEU A 93 -11.91 -3.30 -16.85
C LEU A 93 -11.88 -1.79 -16.60
N LEU A 94 -10.72 -1.20 -16.27
CA LEU A 94 -10.59 0.25 -16.08
C LEU A 94 -10.76 1.02 -17.40
N ALA A 95 -10.23 0.50 -18.52
CA ALA A 95 -10.35 1.12 -19.83
C ALA A 95 -11.82 1.19 -20.31
N ARG A 96 -12.63 0.17 -19.99
CA ARG A 96 -14.07 0.16 -20.26
C ARG A 96 -14.77 1.38 -19.65
N ASP A 97 -14.28 1.83 -18.46
CA ASP A 97 -14.83 2.99 -17.75
C ASP A 97 -14.11 4.30 -18.11
N GLY A 98 -13.23 4.28 -19.14
CA GLY A 98 -12.48 5.45 -19.59
C GLY A 98 -11.25 5.80 -18.75
N ILE A 99 -10.78 4.87 -17.90
CA ILE A 99 -9.61 5.07 -17.04
C ILE A 99 -8.39 4.40 -17.68
N TYR A 100 -7.68 5.11 -18.53
CA TYR A 100 -6.56 4.55 -19.30
C TYR A 100 -5.21 4.67 -18.60
N PHE A 101 -4.99 5.69 -17.78
CA PHE A 101 -3.67 5.99 -17.20
C PHE A 101 -3.40 5.30 -15.86
N ALA A 102 -4.43 5.11 -15.02
CA ALA A 102 -4.29 4.55 -13.69
C ALA A 102 -3.59 3.17 -13.66
N PRO A 103 -3.83 2.22 -14.61
CA PRO A 103 -3.15 0.94 -14.61
C PRO A 103 -1.63 1.04 -14.77
N PHE A 104 -1.15 2.02 -15.53
CA PHE A 104 0.27 2.21 -15.83
C PHE A 104 1.00 3.03 -14.76
N PHE A 105 0.27 3.79 -13.95
CA PHE A 105 0.85 4.72 -12.98
C PHE A 105 1.85 4.04 -12.01
N PRO A 106 1.55 2.86 -11.40
CA PRO A 106 2.50 2.18 -10.54
C PRO A 106 3.80 1.79 -11.25
N PHE A 107 3.72 1.38 -12.51
CA PHE A 107 4.90 0.98 -13.29
C PHE A 107 5.76 2.17 -13.68
N VAL A 108 5.14 3.30 -14.07
CA VAL A 108 5.83 4.56 -14.38
C VAL A 108 6.60 5.06 -13.16
N ILE A 109 5.93 5.14 -12.00
CA ILE A 109 6.57 5.60 -10.76
C ILE A 109 7.67 4.62 -10.31
N GLY A 110 7.45 3.30 -10.41
CA GLY A 110 8.45 2.28 -10.10
C GLY A 110 9.69 2.41 -11.00
N TYR A 111 9.50 2.65 -12.29
CA TYR A 111 10.59 2.91 -13.23
C TYR A 111 11.38 4.16 -12.86
N LEU A 112 10.68 5.28 -12.61
CA LEU A 112 11.31 6.55 -12.24
C LEU A 112 12.09 6.43 -10.92
N TYR A 113 11.56 5.68 -9.95
CA TYR A 113 12.24 5.41 -8.69
C TYR A 113 13.55 4.64 -8.89
N THR A 114 13.53 3.61 -9.76
CA THR A 114 14.67 2.70 -9.96
C THR A 114 15.76 3.34 -10.82
N HIS A 115 15.39 4.00 -11.91
CA HIS A 115 16.33 4.53 -12.90
C HIS A 115 16.63 6.02 -12.68
N GLY A 116 15.78 6.73 -11.93
CA GLY A 116 15.86 8.18 -11.75
C GLY A 116 15.35 8.95 -12.96
N VAL A 117 15.36 10.29 -12.82
CA VAL A 117 15.01 11.22 -13.91
C VAL A 117 16.29 11.94 -14.34
N ARG A 118 16.62 11.87 -15.61
CA ARG A 118 17.72 12.63 -16.18
C ARG A 118 17.20 13.97 -16.68
N ILE A 119 17.64 15.07 -16.04
CA ILE A 119 17.30 16.43 -16.42
C ILE A 119 18.61 17.12 -16.86
N GLY A 120 18.86 17.16 -18.18
CA GLY A 120 20.10 17.65 -18.73
C GLY A 120 21.31 16.83 -18.23
N PRO A 121 22.36 17.46 -17.67
CA PRO A 121 23.54 16.75 -17.16
C PRO A 121 23.28 16.06 -15.79
N TYR A 122 22.18 16.37 -15.12
CA TYR A 122 21.87 15.87 -13.77
C TYR A 122 20.96 14.66 -13.81
N THR A 123 21.33 13.62 -13.04
CA THR A 123 20.46 12.46 -12.80
C THR A 123 19.92 12.54 -11.37
N LEU A 124 18.64 12.84 -11.22
CA LEU A 124 17.95 12.79 -9.94
C LEU A 124 17.66 11.33 -9.61
N LYS A 125 18.53 10.70 -8.83
CA LYS A 125 18.29 9.36 -8.27
C LYS A 125 17.49 9.51 -6.98
N LEU A 126 16.25 9.05 -7.00
CA LEU A 126 15.41 9.00 -5.81
C LEU A 126 15.83 7.86 -4.87
N LYS A 127 16.39 6.77 -5.40
CA LYS A 127 16.85 5.61 -4.63
C LYS A 127 18.07 6.01 -3.77
N GLY A 128 17.95 5.80 -2.45
CA GLY A 128 19.07 6.00 -1.49
C GLY A 128 18.91 7.18 -0.51
N SER A 129 17.90 8.02 -0.66
CA SER A 129 17.56 9.04 0.34
C SER A 129 16.64 8.49 1.43
N VAL A 130 16.74 9.07 2.65
CA VAL A 130 15.99 8.59 3.83
C VAL A 130 14.49 8.67 3.60
N GLY A 131 13.79 7.55 3.78
CA GLY A 131 12.32 7.47 3.68
C GLY A 131 11.74 7.64 2.27
N VAL A 132 12.55 7.91 1.25
CA VAL A 132 12.05 8.13 -0.13
C VAL A 132 11.39 6.88 -0.69
N LYS A 133 11.87 5.68 -0.38
CA LYS A 133 11.20 4.41 -0.72
C LYS A 133 9.73 4.45 -0.29
N ASN A 134 9.46 4.81 0.96
CA ASN A 134 8.12 4.81 1.54
C ASN A 134 7.24 5.93 0.98
N ILE A 135 7.81 7.11 0.73
CA ILE A 135 7.13 8.23 0.07
C ILE A 135 6.69 7.82 -1.34
N VAL A 136 7.59 7.21 -2.11
CA VAL A 136 7.28 6.74 -3.47
C VAL A 136 6.16 5.71 -3.46
N ILE A 137 6.19 4.73 -2.53
CA ILE A 137 5.12 3.73 -2.37
C ILE A 137 3.79 4.42 -2.03
N GLY A 138 3.80 5.39 -1.10
CA GLY A 138 2.62 6.17 -0.73
C GLY A 138 2.03 6.93 -1.92
N ILE A 139 2.85 7.69 -2.66
CA ILE A 139 2.44 8.44 -3.84
C ILE A 139 1.90 7.50 -4.93
N THR A 140 2.56 6.37 -5.15
CA THR A 140 2.14 5.39 -6.16
C THR A 140 0.72 4.91 -5.91
N TRP A 141 0.44 4.41 -4.72
CA TRP A 141 -0.86 3.81 -4.44
C TRP A 141 -1.93 4.86 -4.11
N GLY A 142 -1.58 5.93 -3.41
CA GLY A 142 -2.49 7.06 -3.22
C GLY A 142 -2.87 7.70 -4.54
N GLY A 143 -1.90 7.88 -5.45
CA GLY A 143 -2.12 8.41 -6.80
C GLY A 143 -2.98 7.48 -7.66
N THR A 144 -2.72 6.16 -7.64
CA THR A 144 -3.54 5.18 -8.36
C THR A 144 -5.00 5.24 -7.89
N ILE A 145 -5.25 5.26 -6.58
CA ILE A 145 -6.59 5.36 -6.00
C ILE A 145 -7.25 6.68 -6.43
N ALA A 146 -6.55 7.81 -6.31
CA ALA A 146 -7.07 9.12 -6.69
C ALA A 146 -7.41 9.21 -8.18
N LEU A 147 -6.55 8.66 -9.05
CA LEU A 147 -6.80 8.60 -10.50
C LEU A 147 -8.05 7.79 -10.84
N ILE A 148 -8.28 6.68 -10.14
CA ILE A 148 -9.49 5.88 -10.34
C ILE A 148 -10.72 6.66 -9.86
N VAL A 149 -10.69 7.23 -8.64
CA VAL A 149 -11.81 7.98 -8.07
C VAL A 149 -12.16 9.23 -8.90
N SER A 150 -11.15 9.91 -9.46
CA SER A 150 -11.34 11.15 -10.25
C SER A 150 -12.24 10.96 -11.47
N ARG A 151 -12.47 9.73 -11.92
CA ARG A 151 -13.40 9.45 -13.05
C ARG A 151 -14.84 9.80 -12.70
N TRP A 152 -15.23 9.63 -11.44
CA TRP A 152 -16.60 9.87 -10.98
C TRP A 152 -16.72 11.07 -10.02
N CYS A 153 -15.60 11.56 -9.48
CA CYS A 153 -15.55 12.71 -8.58
C CYS A 153 -15.02 13.95 -9.33
N SER A 154 -15.88 14.92 -9.60
CA SER A 154 -15.49 16.18 -10.25
C SER A 154 -14.78 17.17 -9.32
N SER A 155 -14.91 16.99 -8.00
CA SER A 155 -14.27 17.86 -7.01
C SER A 155 -12.77 17.55 -6.90
N VAL A 156 -11.93 18.41 -7.44
CA VAL A 156 -10.46 18.31 -7.34
C VAL A 156 -10.00 18.32 -5.88
N VAL A 157 -10.68 19.07 -5.02
CA VAL A 157 -10.36 19.16 -3.58
C VAL A 157 -10.61 17.82 -2.90
N THR A 158 -11.77 17.19 -3.15
CA THR A 158 -12.11 15.87 -2.61
C THR A 158 -11.11 14.81 -3.07
N VAL A 159 -10.80 14.78 -4.38
CA VAL A 159 -9.79 13.84 -4.94
C VAL A 159 -8.41 14.10 -4.32
N GLY A 160 -8.01 15.34 -4.14
CA GLY A 160 -6.75 15.72 -3.50
C GLY A 160 -6.66 15.26 -2.03
N ILE A 161 -7.75 15.37 -1.27
CA ILE A 161 -7.81 14.91 0.12
C ILE A 161 -7.76 13.37 0.17
N ILE A 162 -8.46 12.67 -0.72
CA ILE A 162 -8.41 11.22 -0.84
C ILE A 162 -6.98 10.76 -1.20
N PHE A 163 -6.34 11.44 -2.16
CA PHE A 163 -4.94 11.20 -2.49
C PHE A 163 -4.05 11.32 -1.24
N LEU A 164 -4.14 12.45 -0.53
CA LEU A 164 -3.34 12.71 0.66
C LEU A 164 -3.56 11.63 1.73
N PHE A 165 -4.81 11.28 1.98
CA PHE A 165 -5.16 10.26 2.98
C PHE A 165 -4.50 8.92 2.66
N PHE A 166 -4.71 8.39 1.47
CA PHE A 166 -4.15 7.09 1.11
C PHE A 166 -2.64 7.12 0.93
N ALA A 167 -2.08 8.19 0.37
CA ALA A 167 -0.63 8.34 0.25
C ALA A 167 0.05 8.30 1.63
N MET A 168 -0.47 9.03 2.61
CA MET A 168 0.11 9.07 3.95
C MET A 168 -0.18 7.78 4.75
N LYS A 169 -1.37 7.20 4.66
CA LYS A 169 -1.67 5.90 5.30
C LYS A 169 -0.76 4.79 4.76
N ILE A 170 -0.56 4.74 3.45
CA ILE A 170 0.31 3.74 2.81
C ILE A 170 1.78 4.01 3.11
N PHE A 171 2.20 5.27 3.18
CA PHE A 171 3.52 5.65 3.67
C PHE A 171 3.76 5.09 5.08
N VAL A 172 2.85 5.33 6.03
CA VAL A 172 2.95 4.81 7.40
C VAL A 172 3.02 3.28 7.40
N THR A 173 2.14 2.61 6.67
CA THR A 173 2.11 1.15 6.54
C THR A 173 3.41 0.60 5.97
N SER A 174 3.98 1.26 4.97
CA SER A 174 5.26 0.90 4.37
C SER A 174 6.41 1.03 5.38
N CYS A 175 6.44 2.11 6.16
CA CYS A 175 7.44 2.28 7.22
C CYS A 175 7.32 1.21 8.32
N VAL A 176 6.11 0.78 8.66
CA VAL A 176 5.90 -0.33 9.62
C VAL A 176 6.46 -1.65 9.08
N ASN A 177 6.30 -1.90 7.78
CA ASN A 177 6.90 -3.09 7.16
C ASN A 177 8.43 -3.07 7.22
N ASP A 178 9.05 -1.89 7.11
CA ASP A 178 10.51 -1.76 7.15
C ASP A 178 11.11 -2.07 8.53
N PHE A 179 10.34 -2.08 9.62
CA PHE A 179 10.89 -2.44 10.95
C PHE A 179 11.51 -3.83 10.98
N LYS A 180 10.95 -4.80 10.25
CA LYS A 180 11.52 -6.15 10.15
C LYS A 180 12.66 -6.24 9.14
N ASP A 181 12.69 -5.33 8.16
CA ASP A 181 13.57 -5.38 7.00
C ASP A 181 14.88 -4.59 7.20
N VAL A 182 15.08 -3.94 8.36
CA VAL A 182 16.24 -3.07 8.67
C VAL A 182 17.58 -3.72 8.31
N LYS A 183 17.77 -5.02 8.57
CA LYS A 183 19.03 -5.72 8.28
C LYS A 183 19.30 -5.82 6.77
N GLY A 184 18.30 -6.24 5.99
CA GLY A 184 18.43 -6.37 4.53
C GLY A 184 18.53 -5.00 3.86
N ASP A 185 17.73 -4.03 4.29
CA ASP A 185 17.75 -2.66 3.77
C ASP A 185 19.12 -2.01 4.02
N THR A 186 19.68 -2.15 5.23
CA THR A 186 21.02 -1.64 5.56
C THR A 186 22.10 -2.30 4.70
N ALA A 187 22.05 -3.63 4.52
CA ALA A 187 23.00 -4.37 3.68
C ALA A 187 22.92 -3.95 2.19
N ALA A 188 21.74 -3.56 1.72
CA ALA A 188 21.50 -3.05 0.35
C ALA A 188 21.77 -1.53 0.21
N GLY A 189 22.12 -0.83 1.29
CA GLY A 189 22.33 0.62 1.30
C GLY A 189 21.03 1.45 1.20
N ILE A 190 19.88 0.84 1.52
CA ILE A 190 18.58 1.50 1.51
C ILE A 190 18.36 2.20 2.86
N LYS A 191 18.15 3.51 2.82
CA LYS A 191 17.98 4.34 4.02
C LYS A 191 16.49 4.46 4.35
N THR A 192 15.94 3.47 5.08
CA THR A 192 14.59 3.54 5.62
C THR A 192 14.53 4.34 6.91
N LEU A 193 13.35 4.83 7.30
CA LEU A 193 13.20 5.57 8.56
C LEU A 193 13.64 4.77 9.77
N PRO A 194 13.21 3.49 9.95
CA PRO A 194 13.68 2.70 11.09
C PRO A 194 15.19 2.43 11.07
N ALA A 195 15.80 2.29 9.90
CA ALA A 195 17.24 2.09 9.77
C ALA A 195 18.04 3.35 10.17
N CYS A 196 17.51 4.55 9.89
CA CYS A 196 18.19 5.82 10.15
C CYS A 196 17.89 6.41 11.54
N LEU A 197 16.63 6.36 11.98
CA LEU A 197 16.15 7.00 13.20
C LEU A 197 16.01 6.02 14.38
N GLY A 198 16.08 4.73 14.11
CA GLY A 198 15.70 3.70 15.06
C GLY A 198 14.20 3.56 15.26
N GLU A 199 13.78 2.46 15.89
CA GLU A 199 12.37 2.09 16.02
C GLU A 199 11.54 3.12 16.81
N ASN A 200 12.03 3.53 17.99
CA ASN A 200 11.25 4.39 18.88
C ASN A 200 10.98 5.79 18.31
N LEU A 201 11.99 6.42 17.69
CA LEU A 201 11.80 7.73 17.09
C LEU A 201 10.92 7.64 15.84
N THR A 202 11.10 6.60 15.03
CA THR A 202 10.24 6.33 13.86
C THR A 202 8.78 6.21 14.29
N LYS A 203 8.45 5.44 15.32
CA LYS A 203 7.07 5.32 15.83
C LYS A 203 6.47 6.67 16.22
N LYS A 204 7.22 7.49 16.97
CA LYS A 204 6.76 8.83 17.36
C LYS A 204 6.45 9.70 16.14
N VAL A 205 7.33 9.69 15.14
CA VAL A 205 7.14 10.43 13.88
C VAL A 205 5.88 9.93 13.14
N LEU A 206 5.70 8.60 13.03
CA LEU A 206 4.54 8.02 12.36
C LEU A 206 3.23 8.34 13.10
N ILE A 207 3.21 8.32 14.42
CA ILE A 207 2.04 8.69 15.23
C ILE A 207 1.69 10.17 15.00
N LEU A 208 2.68 11.07 15.01
CA LEU A 208 2.47 12.49 14.74
C LEU A 208 1.88 12.73 13.33
N ILE A 209 2.41 12.04 12.33
CA ILE A 209 1.91 12.07 10.95
C ILE A 209 0.44 11.59 10.90
N LEU A 210 0.11 10.50 11.58
CA LEU A 210 -1.25 9.97 11.63
C LEU A 210 -2.22 10.94 12.28
N ILE A 211 -1.85 11.54 13.40
CA ILE A 211 -2.68 12.54 14.09
C ILE A 211 -2.93 13.73 13.16
N GLY A 212 -1.87 14.30 12.57
CA GLY A 212 -2.00 15.44 11.66
C GLY A 212 -2.89 15.11 10.44
N LEU A 213 -2.72 13.93 9.85
CA LEU A 213 -3.55 13.45 8.75
C LEU A 213 -5.03 13.38 9.16
N HIS A 214 -5.32 12.78 10.31
CA HIS A 214 -6.71 12.63 10.75
C HIS A 214 -7.34 13.95 11.18
N CYS A 215 -6.57 14.93 11.68
CA CYS A 215 -7.06 16.30 11.86
C CYS A 215 -7.52 16.92 10.53
N ILE A 216 -6.74 16.73 9.45
CA ILE A 216 -7.13 17.19 8.11
C ILE A 216 -8.40 16.47 7.64
N MET A 217 -8.49 15.15 7.84
CA MET A 217 -9.65 14.35 7.43
C MET A 217 -10.91 14.75 8.20
N LEU A 218 -10.82 14.99 9.52
CA LEU A 218 -11.92 15.46 10.33
C LEU A 218 -12.37 16.86 9.90
N TYR A 219 -11.43 17.77 9.62
CA TYR A 219 -11.77 19.07 9.06
C TYR A 219 -12.54 18.93 7.73
N ALA A 220 -12.05 18.08 6.82
CA ALA A 220 -12.71 17.83 5.53
C ALA A 220 -14.11 17.22 5.69
N LEU A 221 -14.31 16.37 6.69
CA LEU A 221 -15.59 15.77 7.04
C LEU A 221 -16.57 16.86 7.55
N PHE A 222 -16.15 17.67 8.53
CA PHE A 222 -17.00 18.78 9.05
C PHE A 222 -17.30 19.83 7.99
N ALA A 223 -16.35 20.10 7.09
CA ALA A 223 -16.53 20.99 5.95
C ALA A 223 -17.38 20.38 4.82
N LYS A 224 -17.85 19.12 4.95
CA LYS A 224 -18.62 18.38 3.93
C LYS A 224 -17.88 18.24 2.59
N ILE A 225 -16.56 18.24 2.63
CA ILE A 225 -15.71 18.01 1.44
C ILE A 225 -15.64 16.52 1.09
N ILE A 226 -15.75 15.66 2.11
CA ILE A 226 -15.80 14.19 1.96
C ILE A 226 -17.08 13.62 2.56
N GLY A 227 -17.40 12.37 2.21
CA GLY A 227 -18.54 11.63 2.74
C GLY A 227 -18.42 11.41 4.26
N ASP A 228 -19.56 11.20 4.91
CA ASP A 228 -19.66 11.06 6.37
C ASP A 228 -19.22 9.66 6.83
N GLU A 229 -17.90 9.43 6.79
CA GLU A 229 -17.27 8.15 7.11
C GLU A 229 -16.40 8.24 8.38
N TRP A 230 -16.89 8.96 9.40
CA TRP A 230 -16.17 9.19 10.67
C TRP A 230 -15.79 7.89 11.38
N VAL A 231 -16.62 6.83 11.28
CA VAL A 231 -16.36 5.52 11.89
C VAL A 231 -15.09 4.91 11.31
N ILE A 232 -14.93 4.95 9.99
CA ILE A 232 -13.75 4.41 9.29
C ILE A 232 -12.50 5.20 9.71
N LEU A 233 -12.60 6.53 9.73
CA LEU A 233 -11.48 7.40 10.07
C LEU A 233 -11.03 7.17 11.52
N LEU A 234 -11.98 7.20 12.47
CA LEU A 234 -11.67 7.08 13.89
C LEU A 234 -11.13 5.68 14.24
N PHE A 235 -11.78 4.63 13.75
CA PHE A 235 -11.33 3.26 13.98
C PHE A 235 -9.93 3.01 13.41
N GLY A 236 -9.68 3.44 12.17
CA GLY A 236 -8.37 3.31 11.52
C GLY A 236 -7.27 4.07 12.25
N LEU A 237 -7.57 5.24 12.83
CA LEU A 237 -6.62 6.00 13.66
C LEU A 237 -6.28 5.23 14.94
N ILE A 238 -7.31 4.83 15.69
CA ILE A 238 -7.14 4.16 16.99
C ILE A 238 -6.37 2.85 16.81
N LEU A 239 -6.77 2.02 15.83
CA LEU A 239 -6.14 0.73 15.59
C LEU A 239 -4.68 0.89 15.18
N THR A 240 -4.37 1.82 14.28
CA THR A 240 -2.99 2.01 13.81
C THR A 240 -2.09 2.58 14.91
N ILE A 241 -2.57 3.54 15.73
CA ILE A 241 -1.80 4.06 16.87
C ILE A 241 -1.58 2.97 17.92
N ALA A 242 -2.65 2.26 18.31
CA ALA A 242 -2.53 1.18 19.29
C ALA A 242 -1.52 0.11 18.83
N PHE A 243 -1.55 -0.24 17.56
CA PHE A 243 -0.58 -1.16 16.99
C PHE A 243 0.84 -0.62 17.06
N LEU A 244 1.10 0.63 16.64
CA LEU A 244 2.42 1.25 16.72
C LEU A 244 2.97 1.32 18.14
N MET A 245 2.10 1.52 19.14
CA MET A 245 2.52 1.55 20.55
C MET A 245 2.94 0.17 21.06
N VAL A 246 2.25 -0.89 20.65
CA VAL A 246 2.49 -2.27 21.14
C VAL A 246 3.54 -3.00 20.31
N TYR A 247 3.61 -2.72 19.00
CA TYR A 247 4.50 -3.42 18.09
C TYR A 247 5.98 -3.19 18.44
N SER A 248 6.77 -4.27 18.37
CA SER A 248 8.23 -4.20 18.45
C SER A 248 8.85 -5.19 17.48
N SER A 249 9.82 -4.74 16.70
CA SER A 249 10.57 -5.58 15.76
C SER A 249 11.35 -6.70 16.49
N SER A 250 11.80 -6.44 17.73
CA SER A 250 12.47 -7.45 18.55
C SER A 250 11.54 -8.61 18.95
N PHE A 251 10.25 -8.34 19.12
CA PHE A 251 9.26 -9.38 19.37
C PHE A 251 8.97 -10.20 18.11
N GLU A 252 8.90 -9.57 16.94
CA GLU A 252 8.75 -10.28 15.66
C GLU A 252 9.92 -11.25 15.43
N TYR A 253 11.13 -10.87 15.79
CA TYR A 253 12.31 -11.73 15.70
C TYR A 253 12.28 -12.93 16.67
N LYS A 254 11.81 -12.74 17.89
CA LYS A 254 11.74 -13.80 18.93
C LYS A 254 10.58 -14.75 18.73
N SER A 255 9.44 -14.28 18.22
CA SER A 255 8.22 -15.05 18.01
C SER A 255 7.68 -14.82 16.60
N GLN A 256 8.49 -15.23 15.59
CA GLN A 256 8.32 -14.95 14.18
C GLN A 256 6.91 -15.16 13.62
N ILE A 257 6.14 -16.13 14.13
CA ILE A 257 4.83 -16.46 13.59
C ILE A 257 3.75 -15.53 14.14
N TYR A 258 3.74 -15.27 15.44
CA TYR A 258 2.66 -14.49 16.07
C TYR A 258 2.69 -13.02 15.69
N TYR A 259 3.84 -12.35 15.86
CA TYR A 259 3.94 -10.91 15.57
C TYR A 259 3.91 -10.61 14.08
N ARG A 260 4.41 -11.51 13.23
CA ARG A 260 4.23 -11.42 11.79
C ARG A 260 2.76 -11.46 11.42
N LYS A 261 1.99 -12.40 11.97
CA LYS A 261 0.53 -12.48 11.75
C LYS A 261 -0.20 -11.26 12.31
N LEU A 262 0.20 -10.77 13.49
CA LEU A 262 -0.38 -9.55 14.06
C LEU A 262 -0.14 -8.34 13.16
N ARG A 263 1.08 -8.16 12.65
CA ARG A 263 1.42 -7.08 11.72
C ARG A 263 0.62 -7.20 10.42
N GLU A 264 0.59 -8.38 9.81
CA GLU A 264 -0.19 -8.64 8.60
C GLU A 264 -1.69 -8.41 8.85
N PHE A 265 -2.18 -8.83 10.00
CA PHE A 265 -3.56 -8.60 10.42
C PHE A 265 -3.88 -7.12 10.50
N VAL A 266 -3.13 -6.33 11.26
CA VAL A 266 -3.42 -4.89 11.39
C VAL A 266 -3.30 -4.16 10.06
N ILE A 267 -2.24 -4.44 9.29
CA ILE A 267 -1.98 -3.73 8.03
C ILE A 267 -2.97 -4.08 6.91
N SER A 268 -3.35 -5.36 6.81
CA SER A 268 -4.16 -5.84 5.68
C SER A 268 -5.65 -5.91 6.01
N TRP A 269 -6.00 -6.14 7.28
CA TRP A 269 -7.37 -6.36 7.73
C TRP A 269 -8.01 -5.14 8.42
N GLU A 270 -7.25 -4.08 8.68
CA GLU A 270 -7.78 -2.81 9.19
C GLU A 270 -9.03 -2.38 8.41
N TYR A 271 -8.95 -2.46 7.08
CA TYR A 271 -10.03 -2.02 6.20
C TYR A 271 -11.27 -2.93 6.26
N VAL A 272 -11.07 -4.24 6.45
CA VAL A 272 -12.18 -5.19 6.66
C VAL A 272 -12.94 -4.85 7.93
N PHE A 273 -12.22 -4.63 9.04
CA PHE A 273 -12.84 -4.31 10.33
C PHE A 273 -13.47 -2.92 10.33
N SER A 274 -12.84 -1.94 9.68
CA SER A 274 -13.40 -0.59 9.53
C SER A 274 -14.74 -0.64 8.79
N LEU A 275 -14.82 -1.38 7.69
CA LEU A 275 -16.05 -1.54 6.90
C LEU A 275 -17.10 -2.37 7.64
N ALA A 276 -16.69 -3.43 8.34
CA ALA A 276 -17.60 -4.21 9.17
C ALA A 276 -18.21 -3.35 10.29
N LEU A 277 -17.38 -2.57 11.00
CA LEU A 277 -17.85 -1.69 12.06
C LEU A 277 -18.81 -0.62 11.52
N ARG A 278 -18.48 -0.02 10.39
CA ARG A 278 -19.35 0.94 9.68
C ARG A 278 -20.73 0.36 9.37
N ALA A 279 -20.79 -0.93 9.03
CA ALA A 279 -22.08 -1.57 8.71
C ALA A 279 -23.03 -1.67 9.92
N PHE A 280 -22.48 -1.67 11.15
CA PHE A 280 -23.25 -1.71 12.40
C PHE A 280 -23.53 -0.31 12.99
N ILE A 281 -22.75 0.69 12.61
CA ILE A 281 -22.88 2.06 13.08
C ILE A 281 -23.17 2.93 11.84
N PRO A 282 -24.45 3.08 11.46
CA PRO A 282 -24.78 3.97 10.34
C PRO A 282 -24.39 5.39 10.67
N GLY A 283 -23.72 6.07 9.72
CA GLY A 283 -23.35 7.49 9.81
C GLY A 283 -24.54 8.41 9.70
#